data_41086bcb842b701b0397cb122ce93833
#
_entry.id   41086bcb842b701b0397cb122ce93833
#
_cell.length_a   1.000
_cell.length_b   1.000
_cell.length_c   1.000
_cell.angle_alpha   90.00
_cell.angle_beta   90.00
_cell.angle_gamma   90.00
#
_symmetry.space_group_name_H-M   'P 1'
#
loop_
_entity.id
_entity.type
_entity.pdbx_description
1 polymer ?
#
loop_
_entity_poly.entity_id
_entity_poly.type
_entity_poly.pdbx_seq_one_letter_code
_entity_poly.pdbx_strand_id
1 'polypeptide(L)'
;MKTTFNYILIAAFSLLLSLNLYSQSLGLGVGLNISQLNFNSGDTTEFGDYKSVLGLNIGVHYDVKFSDRVGMRIGLAYSSKGVGYKSGYNASGGLAPSGDVAYSSSSIVESETRLHYMQLNPMLKFTLPVGEKTTFYTLVGPYLSIGLKGNLSERQTYAYTDNVNPINNLNIDVSNDDEIQFGQEGSGFDYVNYGFTPVIGFQLNSFFIEVSYDIGLNDIQTNNEDDFKAYDRTFSIKLGYLFEK
;
A
#
# COMPACT_ATOMS: atom_id res chain seq x y z
N MET A 1 26.48 11.64 -15.24
CA MET A 1 25.25 10.84 -15.16
C MET A 1 23.95 11.68 -15.10
N LYS A 2 23.85 12.77 -14.34
CA LYS A 2 22.61 13.58 -14.25
C LYS A 2 22.15 14.21 -15.58
N THR A 3 23.09 14.65 -16.41
CA THR A 3 22.79 15.30 -17.72
C THR A 3 22.25 14.32 -18.75
N THR A 4 22.78 13.12 -18.84
CA THR A 4 22.34 12.06 -19.80
C THR A 4 20.92 11.58 -19.48
N PHE A 5 20.57 11.47 -18.19
CA PHE A 5 19.23 11.11 -17.75
C PHE A 5 18.18 12.15 -18.15
N ASN A 6 18.50 13.45 -18.02
CA ASN A 6 17.60 14.53 -18.43
C ASN A 6 17.34 14.53 -19.96
N TYR A 7 18.36 14.23 -20.79
CA TYR A 7 18.18 14.13 -22.24
C TYR A 7 17.32 12.95 -22.66
N ILE A 8 17.44 11.81 -21.96
CA ILE A 8 16.58 10.63 -22.21
C ILE A 8 15.14 10.94 -21.84
N LEU A 9 14.92 11.65 -20.73
CA LEU A 9 13.58 12.03 -20.28
C LEU A 9 12.92 13.04 -21.25
N ILE A 10 13.67 14.03 -21.73
CA ILE A 10 13.21 15.01 -22.72
C ILE A 10 12.93 14.34 -24.06
N ALA A 11 13.78 13.44 -24.50
CA ALA A 11 13.59 12.68 -25.75
C ALA A 11 12.36 11.76 -25.66
N ALA A 12 12.15 11.06 -24.55
CA ALA A 12 10.98 10.24 -24.32
C ALA A 12 9.69 11.10 -24.27
N PHE A 13 9.73 12.23 -23.63
CA PHE A 13 8.61 13.16 -23.55
C PHE A 13 8.28 13.80 -24.91
N SER A 14 9.29 14.19 -25.70
CA SER A 14 9.08 14.70 -27.06
C SER A 14 8.60 13.61 -28.04
N LEU A 15 9.03 12.36 -27.88
CA LEU A 15 8.50 11.23 -28.64
C LEU A 15 7.01 10.99 -28.32
N LEU A 16 6.61 11.10 -27.06
CA LEU A 16 5.20 11.01 -26.63
C LEU A 16 4.33 12.13 -27.20
N LEU A 17 4.89 13.34 -27.33
CA LEU A 17 4.18 14.51 -27.91
C LEU A 17 4.07 14.43 -29.44
N SER A 18 4.98 13.74 -30.11
CA SER A 18 4.98 13.61 -31.59
C SER A 18 4.07 12.52 -32.14
N LEU A 19 3.54 11.65 -31.30
CA LEU A 19 2.57 10.64 -31.72
C LEU A 19 1.21 11.32 -31.96
N ASN A 20 0.88 11.57 -33.24
CA ASN A 20 -0.48 11.93 -33.68
C ASN A 20 -1.40 10.73 -33.50
N LEU A 21 -1.79 10.43 -32.25
CA LEU A 21 -2.59 9.26 -31.90
C LEU A 21 -4.08 9.59 -31.96
N TYR A 22 -4.78 8.80 -32.68
CA TYR A 22 -6.21 8.90 -33.04
C TYR A 22 -7.13 8.66 -31.85
N SER A 23 -7.10 9.16 -30.79
CA SER A 23 -7.96 9.13 -29.62
C SER A 23 -7.14 9.05 -28.34
N GLN A 24 -7.08 10.17 -27.70
CA GLN A 24 -6.38 10.37 -26.44
C GLN A 24 -7.42 10.74 -25.40
N SER A 25 -7.32 10.15 -24.20
CA SER A 25 -8.17 10.57 -23.08
C SER A 25 -7.30 10.76 -21.83
N LEU A 26 -7.61 11.83 -21.09
CA LEU A 26 -7.04 12.09 -19.78
C LEU A 26 -8.03 11.60 -18.72
N GLY A 27 -7.58 10.86 -17.73
CA GLY A 27 -8.41 10.39 -16.63
C GLY A 27 -7.93 10.91 -15.29
N LEU A 28 -8.90 11.18 -14.42
CA LEU A 28 -8.69 11.44 -13.00
C LEU A 28 -9.38 10.35 -12.20
N GLY A 29 -8.72 9.82 -11.17
CA GLY A 29 -9.29 8.79 -10.32
C GLY A 29 -8.94 8.97 -8.86
N VAL A 30 -9.87 8.60 -8.00
CA VAL A 30 -9.70 8.50 -6.56
C VAL A 30 -10.16 7.13 -6.10
N GLY A 31 -9.45 6.55 -5.15
CA GLY A 31 -9.73 5.21 -4.68
C GLY A 31 -9.17 4.92 -3.30
N LEU A 32 -9.47 3.73 -2.85
CA LEU A 32 -8.98 3.18 -1.59
C LEU A 32 -8.05 2.00 -1.87
N ASN A 33 -6.97 1.96 -1.12
CA ASN A 33 -6.05 0.83 -1.03
C ASN A 33 -6.37 0.01 0.22
N ILE A 34 -6.32 -1.29 0.07
CA ILE A 34 -6.26 -2.26 1.17
C ILE A 34 -4.91 -2.93 1.02
N SER A 35 -3.94 -2.51 1.81
CA SER A 35 -2.56 -2.96 1.69
C SER A 35 -2.14 -3.85 2.84
N GLN A 36 -1.24 -4.76 2.52
CA GLN A 36 -0.64 -5.70 3.44
C GLN A 36 0.80 -5.95 2.99
N LEU A 37 1.70 -6.16 3.92
CA LEU A 37 3.02 -6.70 3.61
C LEU A 37 3.00 -8.22 3.74
N ASN A 38 3.56 -8.88 2.74
CA ASN A 38 3.79 -10.31 2.81
C ASN A 38 5.23 -10.54 3.27
N PHE A 39 5.35 -11.05 4.48
CA PHE A 39 6.63 -11.38 5.10
C PHE A 39 7.02 -12.81 4.78
N ASN A 40 8.24 -13.00 4.32
CA ASN A 40 8.83 -14.31 4.15
C ASN A 40 9.91 -14.48 5.23
N SER A 41 9.56 -15.12 6.34
CA SER A 41 10.49 -15.47 7.40
C SER A 41 10.75 -16.97 7.38
N GLY A 42 12.02 -17.36 7.49
CA GLY A 42 12.42 -18.78 7.57
C GLY A 42 11.95 -19.51 8.83
N ASP A 43 11.55 -18.80 9.89
CA ASP A 43 11.07 -19.35 11.16
C ASP A 43 9.68 -18.81 11.53
N THR A 44 8.71 -19.71 11.69
CA THR A 44 7.28 -19.43 11.90
C THR A 44 6.88 -19.23 13.37
N THR A 45 7.73 -18.71 14.22
CA THR A 45 7.42 -18.50 15.65
C THR A 45 6.96 -17.09 16.00
N GLU A 46 6.42 -16.30 15.06
CA GLU A 46 5.89 -14.99 15.40
C GLU A 46 4.49 -15.06 16.02
N PHE A 47 4.39 -14.61 17.27
CA PHE A 47 3.17 -14.49 18.06
C PHE A 47 2.45 -13.15 17.79
N GLY A 48 2.07 -12.87 16.54
CA GLY A 48 1.34 -11.65 16.25
C GLY A 48 0.54 -11.72 14.95
N ASP A 49 -0.53 -10.95 14.90
CA ASP A 49 -1.43 -10.87 13.74
C ASP A 49 -1.10 -9.65 12.88
N TYR A 50 -0.73 -9.86 11.63
CA TYR A 50 -0.63 -8.78 10.64
C TYR A 50 -2.01 -8.39 10.13
N LYS A 51 -2.25 -7.07 10.03
CA LYS A 51 -3.52 -6.51 9.58
C LYS A 51 -3.32 -5.67 8.34
N SER A 52 -4.30 -5.73 7.44
CA SER A 52 -4.36 -4.82 6.31
C SER A 52 -4.66 -3.40 6.76
N VAL A 53 -4.04 -2.42 6.10
CA VAL A 53 -4.24 -1.00 6.35
C VAL A 53 -4.98 -0.38 5.18
N LEU A 54 -5.97 0.47 5.50
CA LEU A 54 -6.67 1.28 4.51
C LEU A 54 -5.82 2.51 4.17
N GLY A 55 -5.63 2.73 2.88
CA GLY A 55 -4.91 3.89 2.33
C GLY A 55 -5.70 4.60 1.24
N LEU A 56 -5.21 5.76 0.83
CA LEU A 56 -5.76 6.57 -0.23
C LEU A 56 -4.97 6.37 -1.52
N ASN A 57 -5.67 6.35 -2.67
CA ASN A 57 -5.08 6.34 -4.00
C ASN A 57 -5.70 7.45 -4.83
N ILE A 58 -4.90 8.43 -5.26
CA ILE A 58 -5.36 9.52 -6.12
C ILE A 58 -4.42 9.60 -7.30
N GLY A 59 -4.94 9.60 -8.51
CA GLY A 59 -4.08 9.61 -9.68
C GLY A 59 -4.69 10.21 -10.93
N VAL A 60 -3.79 10.52 -11.83
CA VAL A 60 -4.09 10.93 -13.20
C VAL A 60 -3.56 9.86 -14.15
N HIS A 61 -4.21 9.67 -15.27
CA HIS A 61 -3.69 8.80 -16.30
C HIS A 61 -4.01 9.33 -17.69
N TYR A 62 -3.17 8.93 -18.63
CA TYR A 62 -3.29 9.26 -20.02
C TYR A 62 -3.41 7.96 -20.83
N ASP A 63 -4.53 7.80 -21.53
CA ASP A 63 -4.81 6.65 -22.37
C ASP A 63 -4.53 6.99 -23.83
N VAL A 64 -3.85 6.06 -24.48
CA VAL A 64 -3.51 6.11 -25.91
C VAL A 64 -4.08 4.87 -26.58
N LYS A 65 -4.91 5.02 -27.60
CA LYS A 65 -5.43 3.89 -28.38
C LYS A 65 -4.51 3.62 -29.59
N PHE A 66 -4.11 2.38 -29.75
CA PHE A 66 -3.40 1.88 -30.94
C PHE A 66 -4.38 1.28 -31.95
N SER A 67 -5.46 0.69 -31.44
CA SER A 67 -6.58 0.15 -32.19
C SER A 67 -7.87 0.21 -31.33
N ASP A 68 -9.00 -0.25 -31.88
CA ASP A 68 -10.28 -0.31 -31.15
C ASP A 68 -10.21 -1.19 -29.87
N ARG A 69 -9.26 -2.15 -29.84
CA ARG A 69 -9.16 -3.12 -28.77
C ARG A 69 -7.88 -3.02 -27.93
N VAL A 70 -6.86 -2.36 -28.45
CA VAL A 70 -5.54 -2.32 -27.81
C VAL A 70 -5.06 -0.89 -27.70
N GLY A 71 -4.55 -0.56 -26.53
CA GLY A 71 -3.97 0.74 -26.22
C GLY A 71 -2.91 0.63 -25.14
N MET A 72 -2.52 1.78 -24.65
CA MET A 72 -1.58 1.94 -23.55
C MET A 72 -2.14 3.00 -22.59
N ARG A 73 -1.88 2.81 -21.32
CA ARG A 73 -2.11 3.80 -20.27
C ARG A 73 -0.80 4.16 -19.61
N ILE A 74 -0.58 5.43 -19.36
CA ILE A 74 0.48 5.90 -18.46
C ILE A 74 -0.22 6.59 -17.29
N GLY A 75 -0.09 6.02 -16.09
CA GLY A 75 -0.67 6.53 -14.86
C GLY A 75 0.38 7.11 -13.93
N LEU A 76 0.04 8.18 -13.24
CA LEU A 76 0.79 8.73 -12.12
C LEU A 76 -0.15 8.89 -10.95
N ALA A 77 0.17 8.31 -9.80
CA ALA A 77 -0.69 8.30 -8.64
C ALA A 77 0.07 8.52 -7.34
N TYR A 78 -0.54 9.27 -6.44
CA TYR A 78 -0.23 9.19 -5.02
C TYR A 78 -0.90 7.94 -4.45
N SER A 79 -0.13 7.12 -3.75
CA SER A 79 -0.59 5.85 -3.18
C SER A 79 -0.12 5.74 -1.73
N SER A 80 -1.07 5.66 -0.80
CA SER A 80 -0.80 5.35 0.60
C SER A 80 -1.00 3.85 0.81
N LYS A 81 0.01 3.19 1.38
CA LYS A 81 0.05 1.75 1.63
C LYS A 81 0.57 1.51 3.05
N GLY A 82 0.43 0.29 3.59
CA GLY A 82 0.95 0.02 4.90
C GLY A 82 0.64 -1.37 5.41
N VAL A 83 1.00 -1.59 6.67
CA VAL A 83 0.74 -2.81 7.43
C VAL A 83 0.46 -2.47 8.88
N GLY A 84 -0.52 -3.13 9.46
CA GLY A 84 -0.75 -3.15 10.90
C GLY A 84 -0.19 -4.42 11.52
N TYR A 85 0.25 -4.32 12.75
CA TYR A 85 0.68 -5.46 13.57
C TYR A 85 0.03 -5.37 14.94
N LYS A 86 -0.46 -6.50 15.43
CA LYS A 86 -1.01 -6.60 16.78
C LYS A 86 -0.46 -7.83 17.47
N SER A 87 0.14 -7.62 18.62
CA SER A 87 0.60 -8.68 19.51
C SER A 87 0.09 -8.44 20.92
N GLY A 88 -0.09 -9.51 21.68
CA GLY A 88 -0.49 -9.37 23.06
C GLY A 88 -0.26 -10.66 23.82
N TYR A 89 -0.03 -10.50 25.12
CA TYR A 89 0.04 -11.65 26.03
C TYR A 89 -0.80 -11.38 27.28
N ASN A 90 -1.28 -12.48 27.87
CA ASN A 90 -1.95 -12.46 29.16
C ASN A 90 -1.19 -13.39 30.11
N ALA A 91 -0.99 -12.93 31.33
CA ALA A 91 -0.42 -13.73 32.39
C ALA A 91 -1.31 -13.65 33.64
N SER A 92 -1.47 -14.75 34.32
CA SER A 92 -2.20 -14.79 35.59
C SER A 92 -1.47 -15.72 36.55
N GLY A 93 -1.56 -15.43 37.83
CA GLY A 93 -0.88 -16.23 38.84
C GLY A 93 -1.33 -15.93 40.25
N GLY A 94 -0.81 -16.76 41.17
CA GLY A 94 -1.20 -16.73 42.59
C GLY A 94 -2.63 -17.27 42.81
N LEU A 95 -2.87 -17.66 44.05
CA LEU A 95 -4.22 -18.00 44.53
C LEU A 95 -4.61 -17.01 45.64
N ALA A 96 -5.75 -16.38 45.47
CA ALA A 96 -6.36 -15.60 46.54
C ALA A 96 -6.83 -16.53 47.66
N PRO A 97 -7.05 -16.04 48.89
CA PRO A 97 -7.63 -16.84 49.95
C PRO A 97 -9.01 -17.46 49.64
N SER A 98 -9.72 -16.90 48.64
CA SER A 98 -10.96 -17.43 48.07
C SER A 98 -10.76 -18.66 47.13
N GLY A 99 -9.52 -18.95 46.74
CA GLY A 99 -9.19 -20.01 45.74
C GLY A 99 -9.18 -19.50 44.30
N ASP A 100 -9.49 -18.23 44.04
CA ASP A 100 -9.48 -17.61 42.74
C ASP A 100 -8.06 -17.13 42.36
N VAL A 101 -7.85 -16.72 41.09
CA VAL A 101 -6.61 -16.12 40.61
C VAL A 101 -6.34 -14.80 41.34
N ALA A 102 -5.18 -14.69 41.99
CA ALA A 102 -4.85 -13.52 42.82
C ALA A 102 -4.52 -12.27 41.98
N TYR A 103 -3.87 -12.45 40.83
CA TYR A 103 -3.54 -11.34 39.94
C TYR A 103 -3.55 -11.76 38.46
N SER A 104 -3.84 -10.82 37.60
CA SER A 104 -3.75 -10.96 36.16
C SER A 104 -3.09 -9.74 35.54
N SER A 105 -2.31 -9.95 34.48
CA SER A 105 -1.76 -8.88 33.68
C SER A 105 -1.97 -9.16 32.21
N SER A 106 -2.19 -8.11 31.45
CA SER A 106 -2.27 -8.16 29.98
C SER A 106 -1.43 -7.02 29.39
N SER A 107 -0.76 -7.33 28.30
CA SER A 107 -0.08 -6.34 27.47
C SER A 107 -0.51 -6.53 26.03
N ILE A 108 -0.92 -5.43 25.40
CA ILE A 108 -1.28 -5.38 23.98
C ILE A 108 -0.41 -4.32 23.33
N VAL A 109 0.28 -4.71 22.26
CA VAL A 109 1.04 -3.79 21.40
C VAL A 109 0.35 -3.78 20.05
N GLU A 110 -0.04 -2.61 19.59
CA GLU A 110 -0.58 -2.35 18.27
C GLU A 110 0.37 -1.39 17.56
N SER A 111 0.78 -1.74 16.35
CA SER A 111 1.65 -0.91 15.50
C SER A 111 1.02 -0.79 14.13
N GLU A 112 1.02 0.41 13.57
CA GLU A 112 0.57 0.68 12.21
C GLU A 112 1.64 1.48 11.47
N THR A 113 2.15 0.89 10.39
CA THR A 113 3.08 1.55 9.48
C THR A 113 2.33 2.02 8.25
N ARG A 114 2.41 3.32 7.93
CA ARG A 114 1.88 3.93 6.71
C ARG A 114 2.99 4.50 5.87
N LEU A 115 3.05 4.10 4.62
CA LEU A 115 4.03 4.51 3.64
C LEU A 115 3.33 5.23 2.49
N HIS A 116 3.84 6.39 2.11
CA HIS A 116 3.27 7.24 1.08
C HIS A 116 4.19 7.27 -0.14
N TYR A 117 3.65 6.96 -1.31
CA TYR A 117 4.39 6.82 -2.55
C TYR A 117 3.85 7.71 -3.66
N MET A 118 4.74 8.12 -4.55
CA MET A 118 4.40 8.53 -5.91
C MET A 118 4.63 7.33 -6.83
N GLN A 119 3.59 6.84 -7.50
CA GLN A 119 3.60 5.62 -8.29
C GLN A 119 3.37 5.91 -9.77
N LEU A 120 4.27 5.43 -10.63
CA LEU A 120 4.19 5.47 -12.09
C LEU A 120 3.78 4.09 -12.61
N ASN A 121 2.77 4.04 -13.48
CA ASN A 121 2.23 2.80 -14.03
C ASN A 121 2.11 2.88 -15.56
N PRO A 122 3.10 2.44 -16.34
CA PRO A 122 2.92 2.19 -17.77
C PRO A 122 2.24 0.83 -17.98
N MET A 123 1.06 0.80 -18.62
CA MET A 123 0.22 -0.39 -18.74
C MET A 123 -0.25 -0.60 -20.16
N LEU A 124 -0.31 -1.84 -20.61
CA LEU A 124 -1.06 -2.25 -21.80
C LEU A 124 -2.55 -2.31 -21.43
N LYS A 125 -3.40 -1.76 -22.31
CA LYS A 125 -4.86 -1.71 -22.15
C LYS A 125 -5.52 -2.56 -23.22
N PHE A 126 -6.35 -3.50 -22.80
CA PHE A 126 -7.21 -4.29 -23.67
C PHE A 126 -8.66 -3.90 -23.42
N THR A 127 -9.35 -3.51 -24.47
CA THR A 127 -10.69 -2.92 -24.42
C THR A 127 -11.69 -3.82 -25.13
N LEU A 128 -12.82 -4.08 -24.46
CA LEU A 128 -13.96 -4.82 -25.01
C LEU A 128 -15.22 -3.95 -24.93
N PRO A 129 -15.68 -3.35 -26.02
CA PRO A 129 -16.98 -2.66 -26.05
C PRO A 129 -18.11 -3.67 -25.76
N VAL A 130 -18.96 -3.37 -24.79
CA VAL A 130 -20.11 -4.22 -24.37
C VAL A 130 -21.43 -3.59 -24.79
N GLY A 131 -21.42 -2.30 -25.11
CA GLY A 131 -22.56 -1.51 -25.57
C GLY A 131 -22.13 -0.19 -26.17
N GLU A 132 -23.06 0.64 -26.61
CA GLU A 132 -22.76 1.93 -27.25
C GLU A 132 -21.98 2.88 -26.33
N LYS A 133 -22.23 2.83 -25.01
CA LYS A 133 -21.66 3.72 -24.01
C LYS A 133 -20.90 2.98 -22.90
N THR A 134 -20.78 1.67 -23.06
CA THR A 134 -20.28 0.80 -22.01
C THR A 134 -19.07 0.01 -22.52
N THR A 135 -18.01 0.04 -21.77
CA THR A 135 -16.76 -0.62 -22.12
C THR A 135 -16.20 -1.38 -20.92
N PHE A 136 -15.91 -2.65 -21.11
CA PHE A 136 -15.06 -3.42 -20.19
C PHE A 136 -13.62 -3.35 -20.67
N TYR A 137 -12.68 -3.25 -19.75
CA TYR A 137 -11.25 -3.27 -20.12
C TYR A 137 -10.41 -3.92 -19.04
N THR A 138 -9.25 -4.41 -19.46
CA THR A 138 -8.21 -4.89 -18.58
C THR A 138 -6.93 -4.12 -18.86
N LEU A 139 -6.15 -3.87 -17.80
CA LEU A 139 -4.81 -3.32 -17.96
C LEU A 139 -3.83 -4.22 -17.22
N VAL A 140 -2.61 -4.21 -17.73
CA VAL A 140 -1.53 -4.96 -17.15
C VAL A 140 -0.21 -4.25 -17.43
N GLY A 141 0.63 -4.12 -16.42
CA GLY A 141 1.93 -3.48 -16.60
C GLY A 141 2.74 -3.40 -15.31
N PRO A 142 3.99 -3.01 -15.42
CA PRO A 142 4.82 -2.75 -14.25
C PRO A 142 4.37 -1.48 -13.53
N TYR A 143 4.76 -1.38 -12.27
CA TYR A 143 4.75 -0.11 -11.54
C TYR A 143 6.13 0.18 -10.95
N LEU A 144 6.39 1.48 -10.78
CA LEU A 144 7.53 2.01 -10.07
C LEU A 144 7.01 3.03 -9.07
N SER A 145 7.30 2.83 -7.80
CA SER A 145 6.90 3.72 -6.72
C SER A 145 8.12 4.32 -6.03
N ILE A 146 8.06 5.61 -5.77
CA ILE A 146 9.07 6.36 -5.03
C ILE A 146 8.48 6.77 -3.70
N GLY A 147 9.14 6.40 -2.59
CA GLY A 147 8.76 6.76 -1.24
C GLY A 147 8.83 8.27 -1.01
N LEU A 148 7.78 8.86 -0.49
CA LEU A 148 7.71 10.28 -0.14
C LEU A 148 7.96 10.47 1.35
N LYS A 149 7.22 9.76 2.18
CA LYS A 149 7.34 9.73 3.63
C LYS A 149 6.61 8.50 4.18
N GLY A 150 6.90 8.14 5.42
CA GLY A 150 6.16 7.14 6.17
C GLY A 150 5.88 7.62 7.59
N ASN A 151 4.89 7.00 8.22
CA ASN A 151 4.56 7.21 9.62
C ASN A 151 4.45 5.83 10.29
N LEU A 152 5.03 5.71 11.47
CA LEU A 152 4.87 4.57 12.38
C LEU A 152 4.07 5.06 13.58
N SER A 153 2.93 4.44 13.83
CA SER A 153 2.11 4.71 15.01
C SER A 153 2.10 3.46 15.88
N GLU A 154 2.55 3.59 17.12
CA GLU A 154 2.62 2.49 18.08
C GLU A 154 1.74 2.82 19.27
N ARG A 155 0.97 1.84 19.72
CA ARG A 155 0.17 1.92 20.93
C ARG A 155 0.40 0.70 21.79
N GLN A 156 0.80 0.92 23.03
CA GLN A 156 0.95 -0.12 24.03
C GLN A 156 -0.04 0.10 25.17
N THR A 157 -0.87 -0.91 25.40
CA THR A 157 -1.79 -0.93 26.54
C THR A 157 -1.35 -2.02 27.50
N TYR A 158 -1.13 -1.66 28.74
CA TYR A 158 -0.81 -2.56 29.83
C TYR A 158 -1.87 -2.46 30.91
N ALA A 159 -2.46 -3.58 31.29
CA ALA A 159 -3.40 -3.67 32.40
C ALA A 159 -2.92 -4.71 33.42
N TYR A 160 -2.94 -4.32 34.69
CA TYR A 160 -2.69 -5.20 35.82
C TYR A 160 -3.88 -5.13 36.78
N THR A 161 -4.37 -6.30 37.17
CA THR A 161 -5.48 -6.42 38.11
C THR A 161 -5.06 -7.30 39.29
N ASP A 162 -5.15 -6.75 40.49
CA ASP A 162 -4.95 -7.46 41.75
C ASP A 162 -6.31 -7.74 42.39
N ASN A 163 -6.73 -8.98 42.37
CA ASN A 163 -8.02 -9.40 42.90
C ASN A 163 -8.04 -9.48 44.45
N VAL A 164 -6.87 -9.45 45.09
CA VAL A 164 -6.73 -9.45 46.55
C VAL A 164 -6.72 -8.02 47.07
N ASN A 165 -6.05 -7.10 46.39
CA ASN A 165 -5.94 -5.72 46.76
C ASN A 165 -6.20 -4.80 45.54
N PRO A 166 -7.47 -4.41 45.28
CA PRO A 166 -7.82 -3.63 44.07
C PRO A 166 -7.18 -2.23 44.01
N ILE A 167 -6.58 -1.73 45.08
CA ILE A 167 -5.83 -0.45 45.09
C ILE A 167 -4.58 -0.56 44.19
N ASN A 168 -4.08 -1.76 43.96
CA ASN A 168 -2.90 -2.04 43.10
C ASN A 168 -3.26 -2.17 41.61
N ASN A 169 -4.52 -2.03 41.22
CA ASN A 169 -4.91 -2.10 39.82
C ASN A 169 -4.28 -0.94 39.06
N LEU A 170 -3.66 -1.28 37.91
CA LEU A 170 -2.93 -0.35 37.03
C LEU A 170 -3.42 -0.52 35.60
N ASN A 171 -3.69 0.60 34.95
CA ASN A 171 -3.93 0.64 33.52
C ASN A 171 -3.09 1.76 32.90
N ILE A 172 -2.21 1.39 31.99
CA ILE A 172 -1.30 2.32 31.30
C ILE A 172 -1.57 2.19 29.81
N ASP A 173 -1.75 3.32 29.14
CA ASP A 173 -1.87 3.44 27.70
C ASP A 173 -0.80 4.43 27.22
N VAL A 174 0.11 3.96 26.39
CA VAL A 174 1.21 4.75 25.83
C VAL A 174 1.08 4.73 24.32
N SER A 175 1.12 5.89 23.69
CA SER A 175 1.16 6.01 22.24
C SER A 175 2.39 6.79 21.81
N ASN A 176 3.02 6.37 20.72
CA ASN A 176 4.15 7.02 20.08
C ASN A 176 3.89 7.10 18.57
N ASP A 177 4.21 8.25 17.98
CA ASP A 177 4.12 8.47 16.53
C ASP A 177 5.49 8.94 16.03
N ASP A 178 6.08 8.16 15.14
CA ASP A 178 7.39 8.43 14.54
C ASP A 178 7.28 8.63 13.03
N GLU A 179 8.07 9.53 12.48
CA GLU A 179 8.19 9.72 11.05
C GLU A 179 9.27 8.81 10.47
N ILE A 180 8.91 8.05 9.44
CA ILE A 180 9.82 7.16 8.70
C ILE A 180 10.36 7.93 7.49
N GLN A 181 11.70 8.03 7.40
CA GLN A 181 12.39 8.60 6.25
C GLN A 181 12.97 7.47 5.40
N PHE A 182 12.56 7.38 4.14
CA PHE A 182 13.02 6.33 3.23
C PHE A 182 14.53 6.41 2.93
N GLY A 183 15.17 5.26 2.80
CA GLY A 183 16.56 5.14 2.33
C GLY A 183 17.63 5.65 3.29
N GLN A 184 17.29 6.01 4.52
CA GLN A 184 18.25 6.32 5.56
C GLN A 184 18.62 5.06 6.36
N GLU A 185 19.88 4.97 6.83
CA GLU A 185 20.28 3.93 7.78
C GLU A 185 19.36 3.96 9.00
N GLY A 186 18.70 2.83 9.30
CA GLY A 186 17.74 2.72 10.41
C GLY A 186 16.29 3.08 10.07
N SER A 187 15.97 3.57 8.87
CA SER A 187 14.56 3.84 8.47
C SER A 187 13.75 2.55 8.26
N GLY A 188 14.42 1.44 7.98
CA GLY A 188 13.80 0.15 7.74
C GLY A 188 13.12 -0.01 6.38
N PHE A 189 13.01 1.05 5.54
CA PHE A 189 12.31 0.98 4.26
C PHE A 189 13.11 1.57 3.10
N ASP A 190 13.11 0.85 1.97
CA ASP A 190 13.72 1.29 0.73
C ASP A 190 12.94 2.43 0.06
N TYR A 191 13.70 3.33 -0.59
CA TYR A 191 13.15 4.46 -1.31
C TYR A 191 12.34 4.05 -2.55
N VAL A 192 12.66 2.91 -3.15
CA VAL A 192 12.05 2.42 -4.39
C VAL A 192 11.30 1.12 -4.15
N ASN A 193 10.04 1.09 -4.57
CA ASN A 193 9.23 -0.11 -4.64
C ASN A 193 8.75 -0.33 -6.07
N TYR A 194 8.93 -1.52 -6.61
CA TYR A 194 8.49 -1.86 -7.96
C TYR A 194 7.84 -3.23 -8.01
N GLY A 195 7.01 -3.41 -9.02
CA GLY A 195 6.26 -4.65 -9.20
C GLY A 195 5.39 -4.62 -10.43
N PHE A 196 4.29 -5.35 -10.35
CA PHE A 196 3.37 -5.57 -11.43
C PHE A 196 1.92 -5.36 -10.98
N THR A 197 1.11 -4.72 -11.83
CA THR A 197 -0.29 -4.40 -11.52
C THR A 197 -1.25 -4.89 -12.61
N PRO A 198 -2.00 -5.96 -12.41
CA PRO A 198 -3.21 -6.24 -13.16
C PRO A 198 -4.36 -5.33 -12.71
N VAL A 199 -5.18 -4.89 -13.67
CA VAL A 199 -6.38 -4.07 -13.43
C VAL A 199 -7.54 -4.62 -14.25
N ILE A 200 -8.72 -4.62 -13.66
CA ILE A 200 -10.00 -4.82 -14.34
C ILE A 200 -10.80 -3.54 -14.18
N GLY A 201 -11.35 -3.04 -15.28
CA GLY A 201 -12.11 -1.81 -15.29
C GLY A 201 -13.38 -1.88 -16.10
N PHE A 202 -14.32 -1.09 -15.68
CA PHE A 202 -15.61 -0.89 -16.35
C PHE A 202 -15.83 0.61 -16.53
N GLN A 203 -16.13 1.03 -17.76
CA GLN A 203 -16.39 2.41 -18.11
C GLN A 203 -17.83 2.55 -18.60
N LEU A 204 -18.54 3.54 -18.07
CA LEU A 204 -19.87 3.95 -18.51
C LEU A 204 -19.82 5.43 -18.90
N ASN A 205 -19.94 5.72 -20.18
CA ASN A 205 -19.63 7.07 -20.72
C ASN A 205 -18.23 7.51 -20.28
N SER A 206 -18.14 8.63 -19.59
CA SER A 206 -16.89 9.19 -19.06
C SER A 206 -16.54 8.71 -17.66
N PHE A 207 -17.41 7.99 -16.96
CA PHE A 207 -17.13 7.45 -15.63
C PHE A 207 -16.51 6.07 -15.71
N PHE A 208 -15.59 5.77 -14.83
CA PHE A 208 -15.00 4.44 -14.71
C PHE A 208 -14.91 3.96 -13.27
N ILE A 209 -14.94 2.64 -13.10
CA ILE A 209 -14.58 1.93 -11.90
C ILE A 209 -13.47 0.93 -12.22
N GLU A 210 -12.46 0.85 -11.37
CA GLU A 210 -11.32 -0.06 -11.52
C GLU A 210 -11.09 -0.82 -10.23
N VAL A 211 -10.70 -2.07 -10.39
CA VAL A 211 -10.14 -2.91 -9.36
C VAL A 211 -8.74 -3.31 -9.79
N SER A 212 -7.76 -3.14 -8.93
CA SER A 212 -6.36 -3.46 -9.21
C SER A 212 -5.70 -4.19 -8.05
N TYR A 213 -4.62 -4.89 -8.35
CA TYR A 213 -3.82 -5.58 -7.35
C TYR A 213 -2.33 -5.37 -7.63
N ASP A 214 -1.64 -4.63 -6.75
CA ASP A 214 -0.20 -4.43 -6.86
C ASP A 214 0.53 -5.63 -6.25
N ILE A 215 1.45 -6.20 -7.03
CA ILE A 215 2.31 -7.33 -6.68
C ILE A 215 3.75 -6.82 -6.64
N GLY A 216 4.24 -6.45 -5.44
CA GLY A 216 5.62 -6.02 -5.24
C GLY A 216 6.61 -7.16 -5.52
N LEU A 217 7.68 -6.85 -6.23
CA LEU A 217 8.72 -7.80 -6.64
C LEU A 217 10.04 -7.59 -5.90
N ASN A 218 10.29 -6.39 -5.37
CA ASN A 218 11.45 -6.15 -4.53
C ASN A 218 11.10 -6.25 -3.05
N ASP A 219 12.10 -6.58 -2.27
CA ASP A 219 12.07 -6.37 -0.83
C ASP A 219 12.05 -4.87 -0.57
N ILE A 220 11.14 -4.42 0.27
CA ILE A 220 11.04 -3.00 0.64
C ILE A 220 11.72 -2.67 1.97
N GLN A 221 12.36 -3.64 2.61
CA GLN A 221 13.14 -3.43 3.83
C GLN A 221 14.61 -3.19 3.52
N THR A 222 15.24 -2.27 4.26
CA THR A 222 16.67 -1.94 4.13
C THR A 222 17.58 -2.77 5.02
N ASN A 223 17.05 -3.37 6.10
CA ASN A 223 17.86 -4.12 7.08
C ASN A 223 17.87 -5.62 6.72
N ASN A 224 18.94 -6.05 6.06
CA ASN A 224 19.15 -7.46 5.68
C ASN A 224 19.83 -8.30 6.77
N GLU A 225 19.63 -8.01 8.05
CA GLU A 225 20.35 -8.76 9.10
C GLU A 225 19.85 -10.19 9.27
N ASP A 226 18.63 -10.49 8.84
CA ASP A 226 18.08 -11.86 8.83
C ASP A 226 17.29 -12.06 7.55
N ASP A 227 17.08 -13.30 7.11
CA ASP A 227 16.32 -13.73 5.92
C ASP A 227 14.84 -13.24 5.85
N PHE A 228 14.55 -12.12 6.51
CA PHE A 228 13.22 -11.52 6.62
C PHE A 228 12.99 -10.51 5.49
N LYS A 229 12.13 -10.86 4.55
CA LYS A 229 11.81 -10.03 3.37
C LYS A 229 10.36 -9.58 3.42
N ALA A 230 10.10 -8.32 3.09
CA ALA A 230 8.77 -7.75 3.03
C ALA A 230 8.40 -7.32 1.60
N TYR A 231 7.32 -7.87 1.08
CA TYR A 231 6.81 -7.59 -0.26
C TYR A 231 5.46 -6.87 -0.18
N ASP A 232 5.31 -5.82 -0.96
CA ASP A 232 4.04 -5.07 -1.07
C ASP A 232 2.95 -5.92 -1.75
N ARG A 233 1.77 -5.95 -1.14
CA ARG A 233 0.54 -6.54 -1.67
C ARG A 233 -0.60 -5.57 -1.42
N THR A 234 -1.09 -4.94 -2.47
CA THR A 234 -2.11 -3.90 -2.33
C THR A 234 -3.27 -4.13 -3.28
N PHE A 235 -4.44 -4.35 -2.71
CA PHE A 235 -5.71 -4.33 -3.44
C PHE A 235 -6.24 -2.92 -3.48
N SER A 236 -6.75 -2.46 -4.64
CA SER A 236 -7.28 -1.11 -4.79
C SER A 236 -8.62 -1.11 -5.52
N ILE A 237 -9.52 -0.24 -5.09
CA ILE A 237 -10.74 0.10 -5.81
C ILE A 237 -10.70 1.59 -6.11
N LYS A 238 -10.87 1.97 -7.38
CA LYS A 238 -10.78 3.33 -7.86
C LYS A 238 -12.02 3.71 -8.68
N LEU A 239 -12.53 4.90 -8.46
CA LEU A 239 -13.56 5.56 -9.28
C LEU A 239 -12.95 6.78 -9.96
N GLY A 240 -13.40 7.10 -11.15
CA GLY A 240 -12.86 8.26 -11.82
C GLY A 240 -13.64 8.70 -13.04
N TYR A 241 -13.08 9.72 -13.68
CA TYR A 241 -13.65 10.40 -14.82
C TYR A 241 -12.63 10.52 -15.95
N LEU A 242 -13.05 10.24 -17.18
CA LEU A 242 -12.28 10.37 -18.42
C LEU A 242 -12.71 11.63 -19.16
N PHE A 243 -11.75 12.49 -19.45
CA PHE A 243 -11.91 13.62 -20.35
C PHE A 243 -11.56 13.15 -21.77
N GLU A 244 -12.55 12.81 -22.54
CA GLU A 244 -12.38 12.43 -23.95
C GLU A 244 -12.38 13.68 -24.82
N LYS A 245 -11.54 13.68 -25.85
CA LYS A 245 -11.40 14.79 -26.78
C LYS A 245 -12.15 14.48 -28.07
#